data_589c5114a48bcc47c455b0bb957c9a0d
#
_entry.id   589c5114a48bcc47c455b0bb957c9a0d
#
_cell.length_a   1.000
_cell.length_b   1.000
_cell.length_c   1.000
_cell.angle_alpha   90.00
_cell.angle_beta   90.00
_cell.angle_gamma   90.00
#
_symmetry.space_group_name_H-M   'P 1'
#
loop_
_entity.id
_entity.type
_entity.pdbx_description
1 polymer ?
#
loop_
_entity_poly.entity_id
_entity_poly.type
_entity_poly.pdbx_seq_one_letter_code
_entity_poly.pdbx_strand_id
1 'polypeptide(L)'
;FVKEMGFDVLYFPPIHPIGEQHRKGKNNSTEAQAAEPGSPWAIGSSLGGHKAVHPELGTEADLLNLVEKAKAMDIDIAMDIAFQASQDHPYVKEHPEWFKWRPDGTVQYAENPPKKYQDVLPFHFETDAWRSLWEELKSIVLYWADRGIRIFRVDNPHTKPFVFWEWLIAEVQRKHPRTIFLSEAFTRPKIMARLARIGFTQSYTYFTWRNHKQEIIQYMEELTQSDLREYFRPNFWPNTPDILPFNLQNQGQAACAVRVALAATLSSNYGMYGPVYDLLETKPYPGKEEYWDSEKYEIRVWDWETQTPFRRFIKSLNHIRKAEAAFQDTYNISFCETDQEMLLAYYKQTGESRVLVVMNLDPHYTQSGHVRLPFGAFNFEGPSVEVKDLITNEVYRWGGEWNYVELNPERYPCHIFSLKPIS
;
A
#
# COMPACT_ATOMS: atom_id res chain seq x y z
N PHE A 1 6.65 13.68 11.86
CA PHE A 1 5.38 13.60 11.16
C PHE A 1 4.85 12.15 11.09
N VAL A 2 5.54 11.19 10.42
CA VAL A 2 5.08 9.80 10.21
C VAL A 2 4.68 9.12 11.53
N LYS A 3 5.52 9.20 12.58
CA LYS A 3 5.23 8.68 13.92
C LYS A 3 4.03 9.37 14.55
N GLU A 4 3.96 10.70 14.43
CA GLU A 4 2.85 11.48 14.96
C GLU A 4 1.51 11.13 14.31
N MET A 5 1.51 10.89 12.99
CA MET A 5 0.35 10.41 12.25
C MET A 5 -0.05 8.96 12.60
N GLY A 6 0.74 8.26 13.41
CA GLY A 6 0.44 6.92 13.90
C GLY A 6 0.81 5.79 12.93
N PHE A 7 1.64 6.04 11.92
CA PHE A 7 2.17 4.98 11.05
C PHE A 7 3.33 4.23 11.69
N ASP A 8 3.56 3.00 11.24
CA ASP A 8 4.59 2.09 11.77
C ASP A 8 5.72 1.87 10.76
N VAL A 9 5.47 2.18 9.49
CA VAL A 9 6.41 1.96 8.39
C VAL A 9 6.49 3.20 7.52
N LEU A 10 7.71 3.61 7.19
CA LEU A 10 8.00 4.62 6.18
C LEU A 10 8.55 3.94 4.93
N TYR A 11 7.84 4.06 3.82
CA TYR A 11 8.22 3.50 2.53
C TYR A 11 8.90 4.54 1.65
N PHE A 12 10.00 4.13 1.03
CA PHE A 12 10.70 4.90 0.01
C PHE A 12 10.61 4.22 -1.36
N PRO A 13 10.26 4.94 -2.43
CA PRO A 13 10.57 4.55 -3.81
C PRO A 13 12.06 4.26 -3.96
N PRO A 14 12.53 3.73 -5.11
CA PRO A 14 13.96 3.49 -5.30
C PRO A 14 14.79 4.74 -5.03
N ILE A 15 15.83 4.59 -4.20
CA ILE A 15 16.72 5.68 -3.75
C ILE A 15 18.04 5.71 -4.52
N HIS A 16 18.11 4.97 -5.61
CA HIS A 16 19.32 4.72 -6.38
C HIS A 16 19.56 5.80 -7.43
N PRO A 17 20.78 5.95 -7.96
CA PRO A 17 21.04 6.78 -9.12
C PRO A 17 20.10 6.47 -10.27
N ILE A 18 19.63 7.52 -10.95
CA ILE A 18 18.65 7.43 -12.05
C ILE A 18 19.40 7.55 -13.39
N GLY A 19 18.98 6.76 -14.38
CA GLY A 19 19.54 6.80 -15.72
C GLY A 19 19.31 8.12 -16.44
N GLU A 20 20.18 8.43 -17.42
CA GLU A 20 20.13 9.65 -18.22
C GLU A 20 19.54 9.40 -19.60
N GLN A 21 19.83 8.24 -20.20
CA GLN A 21 19.32 7.86 -21.50
C GLN A 21 17.82 7.56 -21.43
N HIS A 22 17.05 8.13 -22.35
CA HIS A 22 15.58 8.03 -22.40
C HIS A 22 14.87 8.45 -21.11
N ARG A 23 15.54 9.33 -20.33
CA ARG A 23 14.99 9.85 -19.07
C ARG A 23 13.59 10.40 -19.28
N LYS A 24 12.67 10.01 -18.40
CA LYS A 24 11.30 10.51 -18.44
C LYS A 24 11.21 11.92 -17.85
N GLY A 25 10.49 12.77 -18.55
CA GLY A 25 10.15 14.10 -18.05
C GLY A 25 8.80 14.16 -17.37
N LYS A 26 8.40 15.35 -16.97
CA LYS A 26 7.12 15.67 -16.33
C LYS A 26 5.95 14.98 -17.04
N ASN A 27 5.03 14.44 -16.24
CA ASN A 27 3.85 13.72 -16.72
C ASN A 27 4.17 12.54 -17.67
N ASN A 28 5.29 11.86 -17.42
CA ASN A 28 5.76 10.72 -18.22
C ASN A 28 6.11 11.08 -19.66
N SER A 29 6.53 12.32 -19.91
CA SER A 29 7.09 12.71 -21.21
C SER A 29 8.26 11.80 -21.58
N THR A 30 8.40 11.47 -22.86
CA THR A 30 9.54 10.68 -23.36
C THR A 30 10.85 11.45 -23.43
N GLU A 31 10.80 12.76 -23.21
CA GLU A 31 11.95 13.66 -23.19
C GLU A 31 11.92 14.47 -21.89
N ALA A 32 12.99 14.37 -21.10
CA ALA A 32 13.20 15.16 -19.90
C ALA A 32 13.91 16.48 -20.22
N GLN A 33 13.52 17.56 -19.51
CA GLN A 33 14.30 18.76 -19.46
C GLN A 33 15.55 18.58 -18.58
N ALA A 34 16.56 19.42 -18.74
CA ALA A 34 17.85 19.27 -18.03
C ALA A 34 17.75 19.25 -16.48
N ALA A 35 16.71 19.89 -15.92
CA ALA A 35 16.47 19.94 -14.48
C ALA A 35 15.50 18.87 -13.96
N GLU A 36 14.95 18.03 -14.84
CA GLU A 36 14.00 17.00 -14.43
C GLU A 36 14.73 15.73 -13.94
N PRO A 37 14.35 15.16 -12.79
CA PRO A 37 15.08 14.07 -12.15
C PRO A 37 14.95 12.72 -12.87
N GLY A 38 13.92 12.55 -13.68
CA GLY A 38 13.55 11.25 -14.24
C GLY A 38 12.72 10.40 -13.28
N SER A 39 12.52 9.13 -13.65
CA SER A 39 11.80 8.16 -12.82
C SER A 39 12.75 7.44 -11.88
N PRO A 40 12.47 7.36 -10.56
CA PRO A 40 13.28 6.59 -9.62
C PRO A 40 13.39 5.10 -9.97
N TRP A 41 12.43 4.57 -10.72
CA TRP A 41 12.44 3.17 -11.17
C TRP A 41 13.36 2.90 -12.37
N ALA A 42 13.89 3.94 -13.03
CA ALA A 42 14.94 3.82 -14.04
C ALA A 42 16.32 3.78 -13.38
N ILE A 43 16.60 2.68 -12.65
CA ILE A 43 17.74 2.54 -11.75
C ILE A 43 19.05 2.41 -12.50
N GLY A 44 20.05 3.18 -12.09
CA GLY A 44 21.45 3.08 -12.47
C GLY A 44 21.93 4.18 -13.40
N SER A 45 23.13 4.66 -13.12
CA SER A 45 23.90 5.60 -13.96
C SER A 45 25.40 5.39 -13.72
N SER A 46 26.22 6.27 -14.26
CA SER A 46 27.66 6.31 -13.96
C SER A 46 27.96 6.49 -12.46
N LEU A 47 26.99 6.92 -11.67
CA LEU A 47 27.08 7.12 -10.21
C LEU A 47 26.80 5.84 -9.40
N GLY A 48 26.40 4.76 -10.05
CA GLY A 48 26.13 3.46 -9.43
C GLY A 48 24.78 2.86 -9.80
N GLY A 49 24.49 1.70 -9.21
CA GLY A 49 23.26 0.93 -9.42
C GLY A 49 22.49 0.67 -8.12
N HIS A 50 21.89 -0.51 -8.00
CA HIS A 50 21.00 -0.91 -6.90
C HIS A 50 21.63 -0.93 -5.49
N LYS A 51 22.94 -0.83 -5.36
CA LYS A 51 23.63 -0.76 -4.06
C LYS A 51 24.15 0.66 -3.74
N ALA A 52 23.80 1.66 -4.54
CA ALA A 52 24.19 3.04 -4.34
C ALA A 52 23.00 3.91 -3.93
N VAL A 53 23.22 4.93 -3.13
CA VAL A 53 22.27 6.00 -2.84
C VAL A 53 22.47 7.13 -3.84
N HIS A 54 21.37 7.71 -4.36
CA HIS A 54 21.44 8.86 -5.25
C HIS A 54 22.11 10.04 -4.51
N PRO A 55 23.15 10.69 -5.08
CA PRO A 55 23.92 11.72 -4.37
C PRO A 55 23.09 12.91 -3.85
N GLU A 56 22.02 13.29 -4.54
CA GLU A 56 21.12 14.37 -4.09
C GLU A 56 20.27 13.99 -2.86
N LEU A 57 20.15 12.69 -2.56
CA LEU A 57 19.49 12.19 -1.34
C LEU A 57 20.47 12.08 -0.16
N GLY A 58 21.76 12.27 -0.41
CA GLY A 58 22.80 12.12 0.59
C GLY A 58 23.69 10.89 0.36
N THR A 59 24.31 10.43 1.43
CA THR A 59 25.23 9.29 1.44
C THR A 59 24.58 8.04 2.03
N GLU A 60 25.23 6.89 1.88
CA GLU A 60 24.83 5.67 2.59
C GLU A 60 24.82 5.89 4.12
N ALA A 61 25.78 6.65 4.66
CA ALA A 61 25.85 6.96 6.08
C ALA A 61 24.63 7.77 6.56
N ASP A 62 24.13 8.69 5.73
CA ASP A 62 22.91 9.45 6.02
C ASP A 62 21.68 8.54 6.05
N LEU A 63 21.58 7.59 5.12
CA LEU A 63 20.51 6.59 5.12
C LEU A 63 20.56 5.71 6.37
N LEU A 64 21.75 5.22 6.76
CA LEU A 64 21.90 4.40 7.96
C LEU A 64 21.52 5.17 9.23
N ASN A 65 21.90 6.44 9.33
CA ASN A 65 21.46 7.32 10.41
C ASN A 65 19.94 7.49 10.44
N LEU A 66 19.30 7.62 9.26
CA LEU A 66 17.83 7.65 9.17
C LEU A 66 17.20 6.34 9.65
N VAL A 67 17.73 5.18 9.26
CA VAL A 67 17.25 3.86 9.69
C VAL A 67 17.33 3.72 11.22
N GLU A 68 18.44 4.13 11.81
CA GLU A 68 18.62 4.10 13.28
C GLU A 68 17.64 5.04 14.00
N LYS A 69 17.45 6.27 13.50
CA LYS A 69 16.48 7.22 14.07
C LYS A 69 15.04 6.73 13.92
N ALA A 70 14.68 6.17 12.79
CA ALA A 70 13.36 5.59 12.58
C ALA A 70 13.11 4.44 13.57
N LYS A 71 14.07 3.53 13.72
CA LYS A 71 14.02 2.42 14.67
C LYS A 71 13.87 2.90 16.11
N ALA A 72 14.56 3.96 16.51
CA ALA A 72 14.42 4.57 17.84
C ALA A 72 13.03 5.15 18.11
N MET A 73 12.25 5.39 17.05
CA MET A 73 10.87 5.84 17.09
C MET A 73 9.87 4.69 16.86
N ASP A 74 10.29 3.44 16.85
CA ASP A 74 9.47 2.27 16.46
C ASP A 74 8.85 2.44 15.06
N ILE A 75 9.63 2.91 14.10
CA ILE A 75 9.28 2.98 12.68
C ILE A 75 10.26 2.09 11.91
N ASP A 76 9.73 1.16 11.12
CA ASP A 76 10.52 0.41 10.16
C ASP A 76 10.62 1.18 8.83
N ILE A 77 11.75 1.03 8.15
CA ILE A 77 11.92 1.53 6.78
C ILE A 77 11.58 0.41 5.80
N ALA A 78 10.70 0.71 4.85
CA ALA A 78 10.44 -0.13 3.68
C ALA A 78 11.12 0.47 2.45
N MET A 79 11.83 -0.37 1.70
CA MET A 79 12.54 0.01 0.48
C MET A 79 11.92 -0.67 -0.73
N ASP A 80 11.88 0.05 -1.84
CA ASP A 80 11.46 -0.52 -3.12
C ASP A 80 12.55 -1.43 -3.71
N ILE A 81 12.17 -2.57 -4.23
CA ILE A 81 13.00 -3.46 -5.04
C ILE A 81 12.41 -3.55 -6.44
N ALA A 82 13.07 -2.89 -7.38
CA ALA A 82 12.74 -2.95 -8.79
C ALA A 82 13.90 -3.61 -9.55
N PHE A 83 13.78 -4.90 -9.87
CA PHE A 83 14.80 -5.63 -10.63
C PHE A 83 14.70 -5.35 -12.12
N GLN A 84 15.23 -4.20 -12.47
CA GLN A 84 15.34 -3.66 -13.80
C GLN A 84 16.48 -2.63 -13.83
N ALA A 85 16.95 -2.27 -14.98
CA ALA A 85 18.07 -1.35 -15.16
C ALA A 85 17.70 -0.19 -16.09
N SER A 86 18.28 0.98 -15.88
CA SER A 86 18.35 1.98 -16.94
C SER A 86 19.32 1.53 -18.03
N GLN A 87 19.35 2.24 -19.14
CA GLN A 87 20.34 1.97 -20.18
C GLN A 87 21.78 2.35 -19.77
N ASP A 88 21.92 3.22 -18.76
CA ASP A 88 23.20 3.67 -18.20
C ASP A 88 23.68 2.86 -17.01
N HIS A 89 22.91 1.85 -16.58
CA HIS A 89 23.28 1.01 -15.45
C HIS A 89 24.63 0.32 -15.69
N PRO A 90 25.55 0.28 -14.72
CA PRO A 90 26.83 -0.38 -14.86
C PRO A 90 26.74 -1.80 -15.42
N TYR A 91 25.74 -2.59 -15.03
CA TYR A 91 25.55 -3.96 -15.50
C TYR A 91 25.34 -4.08 -17.02
N VAL A 92 24.85 -3.04 -17.70
CA VAL A 92 24.68 -3.08 -19.16
C VAL A 92 26.03 -3.25 -19.87
N LYS A 93 27.10 -2.69 -19.31
CA LYS A 93 28.46 -2.79 -19.83
C LYS A 93 29.26 -3.94 -19.22
N GLU A 94 29.09 -4.16 -17.91
CA GLU A 94 29.86 -5.16 -17.15
C GLU A 94 29.32 -6.58 -17.34
N HIS A 95 28.01 -6.72 -17.56
CA HIS A 95 27.29 -7.98 -17.68
C HIS A 95 26.27 -7.97 -18.82
N PRO A 96 26.70 -7.73 -20.07
CA PRO A 96 25.76 -7.68 -21.21
C PRO A 96 24.99 -8.98 -21.39
N GLU A 97 25.50 -10.11 -20.92
CA GLU A 97 24.84 -11.42 -20.91
C GLU A 97 23.60 -11.48 -20.03
N TRP A 98 23.38 -10.54 -19.15
CA TRP A 98 22.17 -10.46 -18.32
C TRP A 98 20.98 -9.78 -19.02
N PHE A 99 21.16 -9.34 -20.26
CA PHE A 99 20.15 -8.67 -21.07
C PHE A 99 19.88 -9.42 -22.37
N LYS A 100 18.65 -9.30 -22.88
CA LYS A 100 18.27 -9.94 -24.15
C LYS A 100 18.44 -8.93 -25.28
N TRP A 101 19.55 -9.04 -25.98
CA TRP A 101 19.90 -8.16 -27.08
C TRP A 101 19.17 -8.53 -28.37
N ARG A 102 18.76 -7.53 -29.12
CA ARG A 102 18.22 -7.64 -30.47
C ARG A 102 19.36 -7.67 -31.50
N PRO A 103 19.10 -8.13 -32.73
CA PRO A 103 20.11 -8.08 -33.80
C PRO A 103 20.63 -6.68 -34.15
N ASP A 104 19.84 -5.64 -33.86
CA ASP A 104 20.23 -4.23 -34.07
C ASP A 104 21.10 -3.66 -32.94
N GLY A 105 21.47 -4.47 -31.95
CA GLY A 105 22.29 -4.05 -30.82
C GLY A 105 21.53 -3.30 -29.73
N THR A 106 20.19 -3.33 -29.74
CA THR A 106 19.36 -2.74 -28.67
C THR A 106 18.77 -3.81 -27.77
N VAL A 107 18.35 -3.40 -26.57
CA VAL A 107 17.52 -4.21 -25.66
C VAL A 107 16.09 -3.67 -25.71
N GLN A 108 15.09 -4.57 -25.77
CA GLN A 108 13.70 -4.13 -25.67
C GLN A 108 13.44 -3.53 -24.28
N TYR A 109 12.94 -2.31 -24.25
CA TYR A 109 12.52 -1.69 -23.00
C TYR A 109 11.34 -2.43 -22.36
N ALA A 110 11.16 -2.24 -21.05
CA ALA A 110 10.08 -2.89 -20.30
C ALA A 110 8.70 -2.38 -20.73
N GLU A 111 7.75 -3.29 -20.84
CA GLU A 111 6.35 -3.01 -21.15
C GLU A 111 5.42 -3.77 -20.19
N ASN A 112 4.36 -3.10 -19.78
CA ASN A 112 3.21 -3.70 -19.10
C ASN A 112 1.95 -3.06 -19.72
N PRO A 113 1.47 -3.59 -20.85
CA PRO A 113 0.46 -2.94 -21.67
C PRO A 113 -0.75 -2.44 -20.87
N PRO A 114 -1.23 -1.21 -21.10
CA PRO A 114 -0.82 -0.29 -22.17
C PRO A 114 0.42 0.58 -21.85
N LYS A 115 1.05 0.40 -20.68
CA LYS A 115 2.21 1.20 -20.24
C LYS A 115 3.50 0.75 -20.94
N LYS A 116 4.34 1.74 -21.29
CA LYS A 116 5.68 1.54 -21.89
C LYS A 116 6.71 2.32 -21.07
N TYR A 117 7.82 1.67 -20.77
CA TYR A 117 8.88 2.22 -19.90
C TYR A 117 10.18 2.29 -20.72
N GLN A 118 10.29 3.30 -21.60
CA GLN A 118 11.41 3.44 -22.54
C GLN A 118 12.76 3.68 -21.84
N ASP A 119 12.74 4.13 -20.62
CA ASP A 119 13.87 4.39 -19.73
C ASP A 119 14.35 3.13 -18.97
N VAL A 120 13.66 1.99 -19.12
CA VAL A 120 13.88 0.77 -18.32
C VAL A 120 14.13 -0.45 -19.19
N LEU A 121 15.21 -1.16 -18.90
CA LEU A 121 15.57 -2.46 -19.49
C LEU A 121 15.29 -3.60 -18.51
N PRO A 122 14.52 -4.62 -18.90
CA PRO A 122 14.32 -5.81 -18.08
C PRO A 122 15.57 -6.70 -18.08
N PHE A 123 15.88 -7.34 -16.97
CA PHE A 123 16.85 -8.43 -16.90
C PHE A 123 16.30 -9.68 -17.60
N HIS A 124 17.20 -10.45 -18.23
CA HIS A 124 16.90 -11.73 -18.86
C HIS A 124 17.12 -12.88 -17.85
N PHE A 125 16.09 -13.21 -17.08
CA PHE A 125 16.16 -14.20 -15.99
C PHE A 125 16.49 -15.63 -16.45
N GLU A 126 16.30 -15.94 -17.73
CA GLU A 126 16.53 -17.26 -18.35
C GLU A 126 17.76 -17.25 -19.25
N THR A 127 18.68 -16.29 -19.08
CA THR A 127 19.98 -16.27 -19.76
C THR A 127 20.83 -17.49 -19.37
N ASP A 128 21.78 -17.87 -20.20
CA ASP A 128 22.77 -18.92 -19.84
C ASP A 128 23.56 -18.52 -18.57
N ALA A 129 23.72 -17.24 -18.31
CA ALA A 129 24.34 -16.68 -17.11
C ALA A 129 23.37 -16.48 -15.94
N TRP A 130 22.19 -17.15 -15.93
CA TRP A 130 21.15 -16.92 -14.94
C TRP A 130 21.62 -17.05 -13.48
N ARG A 131 22.58 -17.94 -13.20
CA ARG A 131 23.07 -18.13 -11.84
C ARG A 131 23.80 -16.89 -11.31
N SER A 132 24.68 -16.30 -12.11
CA SER A 132 25.40 -15.06 -11.72
C SER A 132 24.42 -13.89 -11.56
N LEU A 133 23.46 -13.77 -12.46
CA LEU A 133 22.40 -12.75 -12.34
C LEU A 133 21.60 -12.94 -11.05
N TRP A 134 21.09 -14.14 -10.79
CA TRP A 134 20.27 -14.39 -9.59
C TRP A 134 21.04 -14.16 -8.28
N GLU A 135 22.31 -14.60 -8.23
CA GLU A 135 23.18 -14.35 -7.08
C GLU A 135 23.41 -12.85 -6.85
N GLU A 136 23.61 -12.07 -7.93
CA GLU A 136 23.76 -10.63 -7.81
C GLU A 136 22.46 -9.96 -7.33
N LEU A 137 21.29 -10.32 -7.88
CA LEU A 137 20.01 -9.80 -7.46
C LEU A 137 19.71 -10.12 -5.98
N LYS A 138 20.04 -11.34 -5.53
CA LYS A 138 19.99 -11.72 -4.11
C LYS A 138 20.92 -10.84 -3.27
N SER A 139 22.15 -10.61 -3.76
CA SER A 139 23.15 -9.81 -3.04
C SER A 139 22.69 -8.36 -2.81
N ILE A 140 21.89 -7.80 -3.73
CA ILE A 140 21.27 -6.49 -3.56
C ILE A 140 20.32 -6.47 -2.35
N VAL A 141 19.42 -7.46 -2.24
CA VAL A 141 18.49 -7.55 -1.11
C VAL A 141 19.23 -7.75 0.20
N LEU A 142 20.22 -8.67 0.22
CA LEU A 142 21.05 -8.91 1.39
C LEU A 142 21.86 -7.67 1.79
N TYR A 143 22.38 -6.93 0.82
CA TYR A 143 23.13 -5.67 1.07
C TYR A 143 22.31 -4.69 1.90
N TRP A 144 21.04 -4.47 1.56
CA TRP A 144 20.17 -3.57 2.30
C TRP A 144 19.61 -4.20 3.57
N ALA A 145 19.37 -5.52 3.59
CA ALA A 145 18.95 -6.24 4.79
C ALA A 145 20.03 -6.22 5.89
N ASP A 146 21.30 -6.39 5.51
CA ASP A 146 22.47 -6.28 6.43
C ASP A 146 22.62 -4.85 7.00
N ARG A 147 22.04 -3.85 6.33
CA ARG A 147 21.99 -2.44 6.73
C ARG A 147 20.75 -2.03 7.51
N GLY A 148 19.94 -3.01 7.90
CA GLY A 148 18.77 -2.82 8.78
C GLY A 148 17.44 -2.62 8.07
N ILE A 149 17.40 -2.65 6.74
CA ILE A 149 16.13 -2.66 5.99
C ILE A 149 15.49 -4.05 6.11
N ARG A 150 14.27 -4.10 6.59
CA ARG A 150 13.56 -5.38 6.83
C ARG A 150 12.33 -5.55 5.97
N ILE A 151 11.87 -4.52 5.30
CA ILE A 151 10.66 -4.54 4.48
C ILE A 151 11.02 -4.13 3.06
N PHE A 152 10.70 -4.99 2.11
CA PHE A 152 10.92 -4.75 0.69
C PHE A 152 9.58 -4.78 -0.05
N ARG A 153 9.21 -3.62 -0.61
CA ARG A 153 8.12 -3.57 -1.60
C ARG A 153 8.72 -3.96 -2.94
N VAL A 154 8.17 -4.98 -3.54
CA VAL A 154 8.70 -5.54 -4.78
C VAL A 154 7.86 -5.08 -5.96
N ASP A 155 8.50 -4.34 -6.86
CA ASP A 155 7.90 -3.80 -8.06
C ASP A 155 7.62 -4.89 -9.10
N ASN A 156 6.36 -4.98 -9.53
CA ASN A 156 5.91 -5.90 -10.58
C ASN A 156 6.51 -7.32 -10.52
N PRO A 157 6.42 -8.05 -9.38
CA PRO A 157 7.05 -9.37 -9.26
C PRO A 157 6.47 -10.40 -10.23
N HIS A 158 5.24 -10.21 -10.69
CA HIS A 158 4.58 -11.11 -11.64
C HIS A 158 5.21 -11.11 -13.05
N THR A 159 6.09 -10.16 -13.34
CA THR A 159 6.84 -10.07 -14.61
C THR A 159 8.16 -10.85 -14.58
N LYS A 160 8.49 -11.48 -13.46
CA LYS A 160 9.71 -12.26 -13.26
C LYS A 160 9.34 -13.72 -12.92
N PRO A 161 10.26 -14.70 -13.11
CA PRO A 161 9.97 -16.12 -12.85
C PRO A 161 9.62 -16.38 -11.37
N PHE A 162 8.58 -17.16 -11.12
CA PHE A 162 8.18 -17.51 -9.75
C PHE A 162 9.26 -18.30 -9.01
N VAL A 163 9.99 -19.17 -9.70
CA VAL A 163 11.09 -19.96 -9.12
C VAL A 163 12.23 -19.07 -8.62
N PHE A 164 12.47 -17.94 -9.30
CA PHE A 164 13.44 -16.96 -8.83
C PHE A 164 13.01 -16.35 -7.49
N TRP A 165 11.75 -15.93 -7.36
CA TRP A 165 11.25 -15.35 -6.13
C TRP A 165 11.21 -16.34 -4.98
N GLU A 166 10.76 -17.57 -5.23
CA GLU A 166 10.73 -18.65 -4.24
C GLU A 166 12.12 -18.89 -3.67
N TRP A 167 13.13 -19.00 -4.53
CA TRP A 167 14.52 -19.15 -4.13
C TRP A 167 15.05 -17.91 -3.39
N LEU A 168 14.89 -16.71 -3.95
CA LEU A 168 15.43 -15.48 -3.38
C LEU A 168 14.86 -15.22 -1.99
N ILE A 169 13.54 -15.31 -1.82
CA ILE A 169 12.87 -15.09 -0.54
C ILE A 169 13.37 -16.09 0.50
N ALA A 170 13.46 -17.37 0.16
CA ALA A 170 13.97 -18.40 1.05
C ALA A 170 15.43 -18.15 1.46
N GLU A 171 16.31 -17.75 0.52
CA GLU A 171 17.70 -17.42 0.80
C GLU A 171 17.85 -16.21 1.73
N VAL A 172 17.10 -15.15 1.47
CA VAL A 172 17.12 -13.94 2.31
C VAL A 172 16.57 -14.23 3.71
N GLN A 173 15.42 -14.92 3.81
CA GLN A 173 14.80 -15.21 5.11
C GLN A 173 15.60 -16.24 5.92
N ARG A 174 16.44 -17.07 5.30
CA ARG A 174 17.39 -17.94 6.04
C ARG A 174 18.40 -17.10 6.85
N LYS A 175 18.86 -15.96 6.31
CA LYS A 175 19.78 -15.04 6.97
C LYS A 175 19.07 -14.00 7.83
N HIS A 176 17.94 -13.49 7.33
CA HIS A 176 17.11 -12.46 7.94
C HIS A 176 15.64 -12.94 8.06
N PRO A 177 15.32 -13.80 9.07
CA PRO A 177 14.01 -14.49 9.14
C PRO A 177 12.79 -13.57 9.29
N ARG A 178 13.00 -12.33 9.72
CA ARG A 178 11.93 -11.33 9.88
C ARG A 178 11.76 -10.40 8.68
N THR A 179 12.39 -10.70 7.55
CA THR A 179 12.24 -9.90 6.33
C THR A 179 10.84 -10.07 5.76
N ILE A 180 10.20 -8.96 5.45
CA ILE A 180 8.89 -8.87 4.82
C ILE A 180 9.08 -8.53 3.34
N PHE A 181 8.44 -9.30 2.47
CA PHE A 181 8.33 -9.03 1.05
C PHE A 181 6.88 -8.68 0.71
N LEU A 182 6.64 -7.44 0.29
CA LEU A 182 5.34 -6.93 -0.12
C LEU A 182 5.24 -6.94 -1.65
N SER A 183 4.35 -7.78 -2.17
CA SER A 183 4.13 -7.94 -3.61
C SER A 183 3.26 -6.80 -4.16
N GLU A 184 3.82 -5.97 -5.03
CA GLU A 184 3.03 -5.03 -5.84
C GLU A 184 2.73 -5.70 -7.19
N ALA A 185 1.57 -6.37 -7.27
CA ALA A 185 1.21 -7.16 -8.42
C ALA A 185 -0.29 -7.07 -8.72
N PHE A 186 -0.68 -6.04 -9.49
CA PHE A 186 -2.05 -5.90 -9.97
C PHE A 186 -2.25 -6.75 -11.23
N THR A 187 -2.44 -8.04 -11.02
CA THR A 187 -2.54 -9.05 -12.07
C THR A 187 -3.69 -10.03 -11.78
N ARG A 188 -3.82 -11.09 -12.57
CA ARG A 188 -4.89 -12.09 -12.39
C ARG A 188 -4.85 -12.72 -10.98
N PRO A 189 -6.02 -13.00 -10.35
CA PRO A 189 -6.08 -13.53 -8.97
C PRO A 189 -5.21 -14.77 -8.75
N LYS A 190 -5.18 -15.71 -9.72
CA LYS A 190 -4.34 -16.93 -9.63
C LYS A 190 -2.84 -16.64 -9.56
N ILE A 191 -2.39 -15.58 -10.22
CA ILE A 191 -0.98 -15.15 -10.20
C ILE A 191 -0.66 -14.51 -8.85
N MET A 192 -1.54 -13.64 -8.33
CA MET A 192 -1.39 -13.05 -7.01
C MET A 192 -1.36 -14.11 -5.91
N ALA A 193 -2.28 -15.10 -5.98
CA ALA A 193 -2.29 -16.24 -5.07
C ALA A 193 -0.99 -17.07 -5.16
N ARG A 194 -0.46 -17.27 -6.38
CA ARG A 194 0.83 -17.98 -6.55
C ARG A 194 1.99 -17.23 -5.92
N LEU A 195 2.07 -15.90 -6.09
CA LEU A 195 3.10 -15.07 -5.44
C LEU A 195 3.05 -15.21 -3.92
N ALA A 196 1.86 -15.15 -3.32
CA ALA A 196 1.71 -15.35 -1.88
C ALA A 196 2.21 -16.74 -1.43
N ARG A 197 1.88 -17.82 -2.19
CA ARG A 197 2.30 -19.18 -1.86
C ARG A 197 3.80 -19.43 -1.97
N ILE A 198 4.52 -18.69 -2.79
CA ILE A 198 5.98 -18.85 -2.95
C ILE A 198 6.79 -18.00 -1.96
N GLY A 199 6.13 -17.30 -1.01
CA GLY A 199 6.81 -16.68 0.11
C GLY A 199 6.63 -15.17 0.24
N PHE A 200 5.93 -14.48 -0.66
CA PHE A 200 5.58 -13.08 -0.42
C PHE A 200 4.74 -12.96 0.84
N THR A 201 5.20 -12.14 1.76
CA THR A 201 4.62 -12.01 3.11
C THR A 201 3.29 -11.27 3.08
N GLN A 202 3.18 -10.26 2.23
CA GLN A 202 1.99 -9.43 2.04
C GLN A 202 1.81 -9.10 0.55
N SER A 203 0.61 -8.70 0.18
CA SER A 203 0.28 -8.32 -1.20
C SER A 203 -0.60 -7.08 -1.26
N TYR A 204 -0.32 -6.21 -2.23
CA TYR A 204 -1.31 -5.27 -2.72
C TYR A 204 -2.55 -6.03 -3.20
N THR A 205 -3.70 -5.36 -3.29
CA THR A 205 -4.99 -6.01 -3.48
C THR A 205 -5.88 -5.24 -4.44
N TYR A 206 -6.97 -5.87 -4.86
CA TYR A 206 -8.02 -5.21 -5.65
C TYR A 206 -8.90 -4.27 -4.82
N PHE A 207 -8.67 -4.11 -3.53
CA PHE A 207 -9.39 -3.13 -2.69
C PHE A 207 -9.48 -1.77 -3.37
N THR A 208 -8.41 -1.32 -4.02
CA THR A 208 -8.34 -0.03 -4.72
C THR A 208 -9.53 0.21 -5.67
N TRP A 209 -10.10 -0.85 -6.24
CA TRP A 209 -11.22 -0.79 -7.20
C TRP A 209 -12.53 -1.41 -6.68
N ARG A 210 -12.63 -1.74 -5.40
CA ARG A 210 -13.88 -2.22 -4.78
C ARG A 210 -14.58 -1.05 -4.11
N ASN A 211 -15.60 -0.49 -4.76
CA ASN A 211 -16.23 0.77 -4.37
C ASN A 211 -17.66 0.61 -3.86
N HIS A 212 -18.37 -0.42 -4.31
CA HIS A 212 -19.75 -0.67 -3.94
C HIS A 212 -19.86 -1.70 -2.81
N LYS A 213 -20.90 -1.60 -2.01
CA LYS A 213 -21.16 -2.44 -0.83
C LYS A 213 -20.94 -3.93 -1.12
N GLN A 214 -21.59 -4.44 -2.16
CA GLN A 214 -21.51 -5.86 -2.51
C GLN A 214 -20.12 -6.27 -2.99
N GLU A 215 -19.44 -5.43 -3.74
CA GLU A 215 -18.06 -5.70 -4.18
C GLU A 215 -17.09 -5.79 -3.01
N ILE A 216 -17.26 -4.91 -2.00
CA ILE A 216 -16.44 -4.91 -0.79
C ILE A 216 -16.71 -6.18 0.02
N ILE A 217 -18.00 -6.53 0.24
CA ILE A 217 -18.39 -7.73 0.97
C ILE A 217 -17.81 -8.97 0.29
N GLN A 218 -18.09 -9.18 -1.00
CA GLN A 218 -17.61 -10.33 -1.75
C GLN A 218 -16.09 -10.45 -1.74
N TYR A 219 -15.39 -9.34 -1.88
CA TYR A 219 -13.94 -9.36 -1.86
C TYR A 219 -13.37 -9.70 -0.47
N MET A 220 -13.98 -9.18 0.59
CA MET A 220 -13.59 -9.54 1.95
C MET A 220 -13.91 -11.02 2.26
N GLU A 221 -15.03 -11.54 1.81
CA GLU A 221 -15.36 -12.96 1.93
C GLU A 221 -14.36 -13.84 1.16
N GLU A 222 -14.00 -13.45 -0.06
CA GLU A 222 -12.93 -14.13 -0.82
C GLU A 222 -11.62 -14.18 -0.01
N LEU A 223 -11.19 -13.07 0.57
CA LEU A 223 -9.93 -12.98 1.32
C LEU A 223 -9.97 -13.71 2.67
N THR A 224 -11.13 -13.76 3.33
CA THR A 224 -11.23 -14.22 4.73
C THR A 224 -11.89 -15.57 4.92
N GLN A 225 -12.65 -16.07 3.91
CA GLN A 225 -13.41 -17.31 4.01
C GLN A 225 -12.98 -18.39 3.01
N SER A 226 -12.18 -18.03 1.98
CA SER A 226 -11.58 -19.02 1.07
C SER A 226 -10.23 -19.50 1.59
N ASP A 227 -9.57 -20.41 0.85
CA ASP A 227 -8.20 -20.87 1.16
C ASP A 227 -7.15 -19.76 1.05
N LEU A 228 -7.48 -18.59 0.48
CA LEU A 228 -6.59 -17.42 0.49
C LEU A 228 -6.21 -17.01 1.92
N ARG A 229 -7.10 -17.18 2.89
CA ARG A 229 -6.84 -16.83 4.30
C ARG A 229 -5.61 -17.52 4.89
N GLU A 230 -5.22 -18.67 4.37
CA GLU A 230 -4.13 -19.47 4.93
C GLU A 230 -2.75 -18.91 4.53
N TYR A 231 -2.64 -18.22 3.39
CA TYR A 231 -1.36 -17.80 2.84
C TYR A 231 -1.32 -16.39 2.28
N PHE A 232 -2.45 -15.77 1.95
CA PHE A 232 -2.52 -14.43 1.35
C PHE A 232 -2.78 -13.37 2.43
N ARG A 233 -1.81 -12.50 2.68
CA ARG A 233 -1.93 -11.39 3.65
C ARG A 233 -2.20 -10.10 2.89
N PRO A 234 -3.45 -9.59 2.92
CA PRO A 234 -3.82 -8.39 2.19
C PRO A 234 -3.20 -7.13 2.81
N ASN A 235 -2.77 -6.23 1.95
CA ASN A 235 -2.39 -4.87 2.30
C ASN A 235 -3.25 -3.91 1.45
N PHE A 236 -4.09 -3.10 2.08
CA PHE A 236 -5.06 -2.27 1.40
C PHE A 236 -4.50 -0.87 1.14
N TRP A 237 -4.65 -0.41 -0.09
CA TRP A 237 -4.17 0.90 -0.52
C TRP A 237 -5.31 1.71 -1.13
N PRO A 238 -5.70 2.87 -0.56
CA PRO A 238 -6.66 3.77 -1.20
C PRO A 238 -6.08 4.42 -2.46
N ASN A 239 -4.76 4.64 -2.48
CA ASN A 239 -4.00 5.18 -3.60
C ASN A 239 -2.57 4.60 -3.58
N THR A 240 -1.86 4.71 -4.68
CA THR A 240 -0.42 4.35 -4.78
C THR A 240 0.34 5.41 -5.57
N PRO A 241 1.67 5.41 -5.62
CA PRO A 241 2.43 6.30 -6.51
C PRO A 241 2.02 6.20 -7.98
N ASP A 242 1.48 5.05 -8.40
CA ASP A 242 1.07 4.76 -9.78
C ASP A 242 -0.43 4.89 -10.04
N ILE A 243 -1.26 5.00 -8.98
CA ILE A 243 -2.69 4.85 -9.11
C ILE A 243 -3.43 5.91 -8.30
N LEU A 244 -4.15 6.78 -9.01
CA LEU A 244 -5.26 7.58 -8.50
C LEU A 244 -6.56 6.98 -9.06
N PRO A 245 -7.28 6.16 -8.28
CA PRO A 245 -8.47 5.47 -8.77
C PRO A 245 -9.55 6.43 -9.24
N PHE A 246 -10.35 6.04 -10.24
CA PHE A 246 -11.39 6.90 -10.81
C PHE A 246 -12.35 7.50 -9.78
N ASN A 247 -12.71 6.72 -8.76
CA ASN A 247 -13.61 7.17 -7.69
C ASN A 247 -13.02 8.24 -6.76
N LEU A 248 -11.73 8.51 -6.84
CA LEU A 248 -11.06 9.58 -6.08
C LEU A 248 -10.66 10.78 -6.96
N GLN A 249 -10.74 10.65 -8.27
CA GLN A 249 -10.35 11.72 -9.19
C GLN A 249 -11.24 12.95 -9.04
N ASN A 250 -10.63 14.10 -8.82
CA ASN A 250 -11.29 15.39 -8.58
C ASN A 250 -12.27 15.38 -7.38
N GLN A 251 -12.10 14.43 -6.45
CA GLN A 251 -12.91 14.34 -5.25
C GLN A 251 -12.30 15.11 -4.09
N GLY A 252 -13.15 15.46 -3.12
CA GLY A 252 -12.74 16.14 -1.90
C GLY A 252 -12.48 15.20 -0.72
N GLN A 253 -12.41 15.82 0.47
CA GLN A 253 -12.09 15.15 1.73
C GLN A 253 -13.01 13.95 2.03
N ALA A 254 -14.33 14.09 1.78
CA ALA A 254 -15.30 13.04 2.13
C ALA A 254 -15.01 11.71 1.42
N ALA A 255 -14.77 11.73 0.11
CA ALA A 255 -14.45 10.52 -0.66
C ALA A 255 -13.11 9.89 -0.19
N CYS A 256 -12.09 10.71 0.03
CA CYS A 256 -10.81 10.24 0.56
C CYS A 256 -10.96 9.67 1.97
N ALA A 257 -11.77 10.27 2.83
CA ALA A 257 -12.00 9.80 4.20
C ALA A 257 -12.73 8.44 4.21
N VAL A 258 -13.73 8.24 3.35
CA VAL A 258 -14.37 6.93 3.17
C VAL A 258 -13.33 5.86 2.80
N ARG A 259 -12.48 6.13 1.80
CA ARG A 259 -11.53 5.14 1.31
C ARG A 259 -10.45 4.79 2.32
N VAL A 260 -9.86 5.78 3.02
CA VAL A 260 -8.84 5.50 4.04
C VAL A 260 -9.45 4.80 5.25
N ALA A 261 -10.68 5.15 5.66
CA ALA A 261 -11.34 4.48 6.77
C ALA A 261 -11.65 3.00 6.44
N LEU A 262 -12.12 2.71 5.22
CA LEU A 262 -12.30 1.33 4.76
C LEU A 262 -10.97 0.57 4.74
N ALA A 263 -9.92 1.13 4.15
CA ALA A 263 -8.60 0.48 4.10
C ALA A 263 -8.10 0.16 5.52
N ALA A 264 -8.23 1.12 6.41
CA ALA A 264 -7.73 1.06 7.78
C ALA A 264 -8.52 0.11 8.70
N THR A 265 -9.78 -0.17 8.42
CA THR A 265 -10.64 -0.96 9.32
C THR A 265 -11.01 -2.34 8.79
N LEU A 266 -11.00 -2.56 7.47
CA LEU A 266 -11.23 -3.87 6.87
C LEU A 266 -10.01 -4.79 6.98
N SER A 267 -8.81 -4.24 6.78
CA SER A 267 -7.56 -5.01 6.81
C SER A 267 -6.68 -4.63 8.02
N SER A 268 -5.94 -5.61 8.53
CA SER A 268 -4.90 -5.37 9.56
C SER A 268 -3.70 -4.59 9.01
N ASN A 269 -3.51 -4.58 7.70
CA ASN A 269 -2.44 -3.83 7.04
C ASN A 269 -3.02 -2.91 5.96
N TYR A 270 -2.62 -1.65 5.99
CA TYR A 270 -2.93 -0.72 4.92
C TYR A 270 -1.75 0.22 4.67
N GLY A 271 -1.66 0.73 3.47
CA GLY A 271 -0.72 1.77 3.08
C GLY A 271 -1.43 3.00 2.55
N MET A 272 -0.75 4.12 2.60
CA MET A 272 -1.22 5.39 2.05
C MET A 272 -0.06 6.06 1.33
N TYR A 273 -0.25 6.43 0.08
CA TYR A 273 0.71 7.26 -0.63
C TYR A 273 0.47 8.72 -0.24
N GLY A 274 1.18 9.16 0.78
CA GLY A 274 1.15 10.53 1.29
C GLY A 274 2.52 11.19 1.12
N PRO A 275 2.59 12.52 1.11
CA PRO A 275 1.56 13.51 1.47
C PRO A 275 0.52 13.82 0.39
N VAL A 276 0.64 13.25 -0.78
CA VAL A 276 -0.33 13.41 -1.89
C VAL A 276 -1.77 13.18 -1.42
N TYR A 277 -1.99 12.09 -0.65
CA TYR A 277 -3.32 11.72 -0.18
C TYR A 277 -3.85 12.63 0.93
N ASP A 278 -3.06 12.89 1.95
CA ASP A 278 -3.48 13.68 3.11
C ASP A 278 -3.60 15.19 2.83
N LEU A 279 -3.02 15.65 1.71
CA LEU A 279 -3.19 16.99 1.16
C LEU A 279 -4.28 17.07 0.08
N LEU A 280 -4.98 15.97 -0.19
CA LEU A 280 -6.10 15.90 -1.14
C LEU A 280 -5.70 16.26 -2.59
N GLU A 281 -4.51 15.86 -3.00
CA GLU A 281 -4.10 15.96 -4.39
C GLU A 281 -4.84 14.89 -5.21
N THR A 282 -5.98 15.27 -5.79
CA THR A 282 -6.87 14.33 -6.51
C THR A 282 -6.99 14.64 -8.01
N LYS A 283 -6.12 15.50 -8.54
CA LYS A 283 -6.12 15.84 -9.97
C LYS A 283 -5.53 14.71 -10.79
N PRO A 284 -6.31 14.11 -11.71
CA PRO A 284 -5.83 13.02 -12.55
C PRO A 284 -5.07 13.49 -13.78
N TYR A 285 -4.21 12.60 -14.32
CA TYR A 285 -3.81 12.67 -15.71
C TYR A 285 -5.04 12.37 -16.60
N PRO A 286 -5.32 13.15 -17.65
CA PRO A 286 -6.52 12.99 -18.46
C PRO A 286 -6.70 11.56 -18.99
N GLY A 287 -7.82 10.93 -18.67
CA GLY A 287 -8.20 9.60 -19.14
C GLY A 287 -7.43 8.43 -18.54
N LYS A 288 -6.65 8.65 -17.47
CA LYS A 288 -5.89 7.59 -16.77
C LYS A 288 -6.14 7.62 -15.27
N GLU A 289 -5.87 6.52 -14.62
CA GLU A 289 -5.80 6.43 -13.15
C GLU A 289 -4.41 6.79 -12.64
N GLU A 290 -3.87 7.93 -13.09
CA GLU A 290 -2.56 8.44 -12.70
C GLU A 290 -2.69 9.89 -12.21
N TYR A 291 -1.79 10.30 -11.33
CA TYR A 291 -1.71 11.68 -10.86
C TYR A 291 -1.19 12.63 -11.92
N TRP A 292 -1.80 13.81 -12.02
CA TRP A 292 -1.23 14.94 -12.74
C TRP A 292 -0.06 15.53 -11.95
N ASP A 293 1.01 15.92 -12.64
CA ASP A 293 2.22 16.46 -12.03
C ASP A 293 2.78 15.56 -10.91
N SER A 294 2.84 14.25 -11.21
CA SER A 294 3.30 13.23 -10.26
C SER A 294 4.76 13.42 -9.88
N GLU A 295 5.06 13.33 -8.58
CA GLU A 295 6.44 13.33 -8.05
C GLU A 295 7.28 12.11 -8.47
N LYS A 296 6.72 11.17 -9.23
CA LYS A 296 7.51 10.17 -9.96
C LYS A 296 8.44 10.78 -11.00
N TYR A 297 8.13 11.97 -11.50
CA TYR A 297 8.84 12.62 -12.61
C TYR A 297 9.30 14.04 -12.29
N GLU A 298 8.96 14.54 -11.11
CA GLU A 298 9.35 15.88 -10.68
C GLU A 298 9.57 15.96 -9.17
N ILE A 299 10.45 16.84 -8.74
CA ILE A 299 10.65 17.12 -7.31
C ILE A 299 9.52 18.03 -6.83
N ARG A 300 8.79 17.61 -5.80
CA ARG A 300 7.74 18.38 -5.15
C ARG A 300 8.10 18.70 -3.71
N VAL A 301 7.73 19.89 -3.28
CA VAL A 301 7.88 20.33 -1.89
C VAL A 301 6.49 20.32 -1.24
N TRP A 302 6.38 19.55 -0.17
CA TRP A 302 5.12 19.36 0.54
C TRP A 302 5.08 20.15 1.85
N ASP A 303 3.87 20.61 2.21
CA ASP A 303 3.62 21.20 3.52
C ASP A 303 3.41 20.08 4.56
N TRP A 304 4.42 19.86 5.40
CA TRP A 304 4.39 18.88 6.46
C TRP A 304 3.76 19.39 7.75
N GLU A 305 3.60 20.71 7.92
CA GLU A 305 3.23 21.34 9.19
C GLU A 305 1.75 21.62 9.31
N THR A 306 1.08 21.97 8.23
CA THR A 306 -0.35 22.28 8.24
C THR A 306 -1.19 21.12 8.75
N GLN A 307 -1.94 21.38 9.83
CA GLN A 307 -2.84 20.42 10.46
C GLN A 307 -4.26 20.54 9.90
N THR A 308 -4.53 19.86 8.78
CA THR A 308 -5.88 19.85 8.19
C THR A 308 -6.85 19.00 9.01
N PRO A 309 -8.18 19.20 8.88
CA PRO A 309 -9.16 18.28 9.45
C PRO A 309 -8.96 16.83 8.99
N PHE A 310 -8.55 16.63 7.74
CA PHE A 310 -8.32 15.32 7.18
C PHE A 310 -7.08 14.63 7.76
N ARG A 311 -5.98 15.35 7.95
CA ARG A 311 -4.80 14.83 8.68
C ARG A 311 -5.16 14.40 10.10
N ARG A 312 -5.96 15.21 10.81
CA ARG A 312 -6.43 14.85 12.16
C ARG A 312 -7.31 13.60 12.14
N PHE A 313 -8.16 13.44 11.14
CA PHE A 313 -8.97 12.24 10.98
C PHE A 313 -8.10 10.98 10.76
N ILE A 314 -7.13 11.03 9.85
CA ILE A 314 -6.19 9.91 9.59
C ILE A 314 -5.40 9.57 10.86
N LYS A 315 -4.89 10.59 11.56
CA LYS A 315 -4.18 10.41 12.84
C LYS A 315 -5.06 9.71 13.88
N SER A 316 -6.31 10.18 14.06
CA SER A 316 -7.26 9.56 14.99
C SER A 316 -7.54 8.10 14.60
N LEU A 317 -7.78 7.83 13.32
CA LEU A 317 -8.01 6.50 12.79
C LEU A 317 -6.84 5.54 13.09
N ASN A 318 -5.60 5.98 12.89
CA ASN A 318 -4.42 5.18 13.20
C ASN A 318 -4.26 4.90 14.70
N HIS A 319 -4.57 5.88 15.57
CA HIS A 319 -4.54 5.67 17.01
C HIS A 319 -5.62 4.70 17.47
N ILE A 320 -6.85 4.81 16.93
CA ILE A 320 -7.93 3.84 17.19
C ILE A 320 -7.48 2.44 16.79
N ARG A 321 -6.89 2.26 15.60
CA ARG A 321 -6.38 0.96 15.14
C ARG A 321 -5.35 0.35 16.09
N LYS A 322 -4.45 1.17 16.65
CA LYS A 322 -3.42 0.71 17.61
C LYS A 322 -4.01 0.33 18.97
N ALA A 323 -5.04 1.05 19.39
CA ALA A 323 -5.68 0.81 20.69
C ALA A 323 -6.60 -0.41 20.68
N GLU A 324 -7.25 -0.72 19.54
CA GLU A 324 -8.22 -1.78 19.44
C GLU A 324 -7.62 -3.05 18.83
N ALA A 325 -7.46 -4.10 19.64
CA ALA A 325 -6.91 -5.37 19.20
C ALA A 325 -7.69 -6.03 18.05
N ALA A 326 -8.99 -5.76 17.96
CA ALA A 326 -9.84 -6.24 16.88
C ALA A 326 -9.38 -5.79 15.49
N PHE A 327 -8.69 -4.64 15.35
CA PHE A 327 -8.15 -4.17 14.08
C PHE A 327 -6.78 -4.77 13.71
N GLN A 328 -6.16 -5.54 14.60
CA GLN A 328 -4.86 -6.19 14.36
C GLN A 328 -4.99 -7.52 13.60
N ASP A 329 -6.22 -7.96 13.34
CA ASP A 329 -6.52 -9.15 12.56
C ASP A 329 -7.44 -8.79 11.38
N THR A 330 -7.17 -9.36 10.19
CA THR A 330 -8.02 -9.21 9.00
C THR A 330 -9.18 -10.20 9.02
N TYR A 331 -8.98 -11.39 9.59
CA TYR A 331 -9.86 -12.55 9.41
C TYR A 331 -11.00 -12.64 10.43
N ASN A 332 -11.03 -11.76 11.42
CA ASN A 332 -12.03 -11.70 12.50
C ASN A 332 -13.25 -10.82 12.14
N ILE A 333 -13.55 -10.64 10.86
CA ILE A 333 -14.60 -9.76 10.35
C ILE A 333 -15.90 -10.52 10.06
N SER A 334 -17.03 -9.88 10.36
CA SER A 334 -18.36 -10.32 9.93
C SER A 334 -19.21 -9.10 9.54
N PHE A 335 -19.91 -9.20 8.42
CA PHE A 335 -20.77 -8.11 7.95
C PHE A 335 -22.12 -8.13 8.67
N CYS A 336 -22.66 -6.95 8.91
CA CYS A 336 -23.97 -6.74 9.50
C CYS A 336 -25.00 -6.35 8.43
N GLU A 337 -26.24 -6.75 8.62
CA GLU A 337 -27.35 -6.29 7.79
C GLU A 337 -27.62 -4.80 8.03
N THR A 338 -27.93 -4.09 6.97
CA THR A 338 -28.43 -2.71 7.01
C THR A 338 -29.65 -2.58 6.09
N ASP A 339 -30.59 -1.73 6.42
CA ASP A 339 -31.78 -1.43 5.60
C ASP A 339 -31.54 -0.34 4.56
N GLN A 340 -30.28 0.15 4.45
CA GLN A 340 -29.85 1.18 3.51
C GLN A 340 -28.67 0.69 2.66
N GLU A 341 -28.79 0.84 1.33
CA GLU A 341 -27.77 0.35 0.38
C GLU A 341 -26.42 1.07 0.52
N MET A 342 -26.43 2.38 0.81
CA MET A 342 -25.20 3.17 0.99
C MET A 342 -24.58 3.03 2.38
N LEU A 343 -25.18 2.27 3.28
CA LEU A 343 -24.58 1.96 4.57
C LEU A 343 -23.97 0.57 4.55
N LEU A 344 -22.66 0.51 4.79
CA LEU A 344 -21.91 -0.73 5.01
C LEU A 344 -21.62 -0.86 6.50
N ALA A 345 -21.98 -2.00 7.10
CA ALA A 345 -21.67 -2.26 8.49
C ALA A 345 -21.00 -3.62 8.68
N TYR A 346 -20.01 -3.67 9.56
CA TYR A 346 -19.31 -4.90 9.93
C TYR A 346 -18.74 -4.79 11.33
N TYR A 347 -18.65 -5.94 11.99
CA TYR A 347 -17.97 -6.00 13.28
C TYR A 347 -16.72 -6.86 13.23
N LYS A 348 -15.82 -6.59 14.17
CA LYS A 348 -14.60 -7.35 14.42
C LYS A 348 -14.45 -7.58 15.90
N GLN A 349 -13.94 -8.75 16.27
CA GLN A 349 -13.72 -9.09 17.68
C GLN A 349 -12.39 -9.83 17.88
N THR A 350 -11.65 -9.43 18.90
CA THR A 350 -10.46 -10.14 19.39
C THR A 350 -10.39 -9.99 20.90
N GLY A 351 -10.60 -11.09 21.63
CA GLY A 351 -10.72 -11.03 23.08
C GLY A 351 -11.86 -10.11 23.53
N GLU A 352 -11.53 -9.15 24.38
CA GLU A 352 -12.49 -8.16 24.88
C GLU A 352 -12.68 -6.95 23.95
N SER A 353 -11.82 -6.76 22.95
CA SER A 353 -11.97 -5.71 21.96
C SER A 353 -13.06 -6.11 20.96
N ARG A 354 -14.20 -5.40 21.01
CA ARG A 354 -15.36 -5.60 20.15
C ARG A 354 -15.68 -4.28 19.48
N VAL A 355 -15.53 -4.21 18.18
CA VAL A 355 -15.75 -3.00 17.39
C VAL A 355 -16.77 -3.23 16.31
N LEU A 356 -17.66 -2.26 16.14
CA LEU A 356 -18.60 -2.18 15.02
C LEU A 356 -18.23 -0.95 14.20
N VAL A 357 -18.02 -1.13 12.92
CA VAL A 357 -17.80 -0.04 11.97
C VAL A 357 -19.06 0.12 11.13
N VAL A 358 -19.56 1.34 11.04
CA VAL A 358 -20.64 1.71 10.11
C VAL A 358 -20.12 2.79 9.19
N MET A 359 -20.20 2.55 7.90
CA MET A 359 -19.64 3.43 6.86
C MET A 359 -20.75 3.96 5.96
N ASN A 360 -20.75 5.25 5.71
CA ASN A 360 -21.47 5.85 4.60
C ASN A 360 -20.60 5.77 3.34
N LEU A 361 -21.03 5.00 2.34
CA LEU A 361 -20.30 4.84 1.07
C LEU A 361 -20.58 5.98 0.08
N ASP A 362 -21.55 6.85 0.38
CA ASP A 362 -21.87 8.02 -0.43
C ASP A 362 -21.07 9.25 0.08
N PRO A 363 -20.09 9.75 -0.68
CA PRO A 363 -19.30 10.90 -0.23
C PRO A 363 -20.02 12.25 -0.37
N HIS A 364 -21.25 12.28 -0.91
CA HIS A 364 -21.95 13.51 -1.26
C HIS A 364 -23.17 13.78 -0.38
N TYR A 365 -23.85 12.74 0.10
CA TYR A 365 -25.11 12.90 0.82
C TYR A 365 -25.10 12.21 2.17
N THR A 366 -25.77 12.81 3.14
CA THR A 366 -26.07 12.18 4.42
C THR A 366 -26.90 10.92 4.16
N GLN A 367 -26.47 9.80 4.73
CA GLN A 367 -27.20 8.55 4.69
C GLN A 367 -27.62 8.15 6.11
N SER A 368 -28.84 7.67 6.24
CA SER A 368 -29.38 7.19 7.51
C SER A 368 -30.14 5.87 7.31
N GLY A 369 -30.17 5.06 8.33
CA GLY A 369 -30.84 3.77 8.31
C GLY A 369 -30.59 2.99 9.58
N HIS A 370 -30.91 1.70 9.56
CA HIS A 370 -30.70 0.83 10.71
C HIS A 370 -29.62 -0.21 10.43
N VAL A 371 -28.85 -0.50 11.45
CA VAL A 371 -27.84 -1.55 11.48
C VAL A 371 -28.32 -2.65 12.41
N ARG A 372 -28.28 -3.91 11.95
CA ARG A 372 -28.60 -5.06 12.77
C ARG A 372 -27.36 -5.50 13.55
N LEU A 373 -27.42 -5.32 14.86
CA LEU A 373 -26.35 -5.77 15.76
C LEU A 373 -26.58 -7.22 16.14
N PRO A 374 -25.65 -8.15 15.82
CA PRO A 374 -25.81 -9.57 16.15
C PRO A 374 -25.46 -9.84 17.63
N PHE A 375 -26.38 -9.58 18.56
CA PHE A 375 -26.17 -9.76 20.00
C PHE A 375 -25.58 -11.13 20.35
N GLY A 376 -26.07 -12.20 19.71
CA GLY A 376 -25.58 -13.56 19.93
C GLY A 376 -24.11 -13.78 19.58
N ALA A 377 -23.59 -13.05 18.60
CA ALA A 377 -22.18 -13.15 18.19
C ALA A 377 -21.21 -12.57 19.23
N PHE A 378 -21.69 -11.62 20.04
CA PHE A 378 -20.90 -10.97 21.09
C PHE A 378 -21.04 -11.62 22.48
N ASN A 379 -21.89 -12.63 22.61
CA ASN A 379 -22.26 -13.25 23.91
C ASN A 379 -22.70 -12.20 24.95
N PHE A 380 -23.46 -11.20 24.50
CA PHE A 380 -24.03 -10.22 25.43
C PHE A 380 -25.21 -10.82 26.18
N GLU A 381 -25.08 -10.85 27.50
CA GLU A 381 -26.19 -11.19 28.40
C GLU A 381 -26.98 -9.92 28.68
N GLY A 382 -28.18 -9.79 28.10
CA GLY A 382 -29.06 -8.66 28.36
C GLY A 382 -29.57 -7.95 27.09
N PRO A 383 -30.59 -7.10 27.25
CA PRO A 383 -31.30 -6.50 26.12
C PRO A 383 -30.63 -5.23 25.56
N SER A 384 -29.50 -4.78 26.14
CA SER A 384 -28.87 -3.53 25.74
C SER A 384 -27.36 -3.57 25.86
N VAL A 385 -26.71 -2.73 25.07
CA VAL A 385 -25.25 -2.59 24.98
C VAL A 385 -24.87 -1.11 25.03
N GLU A 386 -23.77 -0.78 25.71
CA GLU A 386 -23.12 0.51 25.62
C GLU A 386 -22.30 0.57 24.32
N VAL A 387 -22.49 1.63 23.58
CA VAL A 387 -21.87 1.88 22.27
C VAL A 387 -21.13 3.20 22.33
N LYS A 388 -19.80 3.15 22.39
CA LYS A 388 -18.96 4.34 22.39
C LYS A 388 -18.37 4.58 21.00
N ASP A 389 -18.66 5.71 20.39
CA ASP A 389 -17.99 6.14 19.17
C ASP A 389 -16.55 6.60 19.48
N LEU A 390 -15.57 5.89 18.92
CA LEU A 390 -14.16 6.17 19.15
C LEU A 390 -13.64 7.39 18.37
N ILE A 391 -14.40 7.89 17.40
CA ILE A 391 -14.09 9.13 16.66
C ILE A 391 -14.54 10.36 17.43
N THR A 392 -15.81 10.37 17.89
CA THR A 392 -16.42 11.52 18.55
C THR A 392 -16.34 11.46 20.08
N ASN A 393 -16.09 10.27 20.65
CA ASN A 393 -16.20 9.93 22.07
C ASN A 393 -17.63 10.00 22.65
N GLU A 394 -18.63 10.12 21.80
CA GLU A 394 -20.04 10.05 22.23
C GLU A 394 -20.40 8.64 22.65
N VAL A 395 -21.28 8.52 23.66
CA VAL A 395 -21.71 7.25 24.22
C VAL A 395 -23.21 7.11 24.03
N TYR A 396 -23.62 5.98 23.47
CA TYR A 396 -25.02 5.63 23.22
C TYR A 396 -25.37 4.35 23.97
N ARG A 397 -26.66 4.17 24.19
CA ARG A 397 -27.22 2.90 24.66
C ARG A 397 -28.11 2.33 23.55
N TRP A 398 -27.72 1.20 23.00
CA TRP A 398 -28.49 0.50 22.02
C TRP A 398 -29.28 -0.65 22.65
N GLY A 399 -30.54 -0.82 22.22
CA GLY A 399 -31.41 -1.91 22.68
C GLY A 399 -32.08 -2.60 21.51
N GLY A 400 -32.06 -3.93 21.53
CA GLY A 400 -32.58 -4.72 20.42
C GLY A 400 -31.61 -4.84 19.25
N GLU A 401 -32.01 -5.63 18.24
CA GLU A 401 -31.13 -5.95 17.11
C GLU A 401 -30.94 -4.79 16.14
N TRP A 402 -31.98 -3.98 15.88
CA TRP A 402 -31.95 -2.90 14.89
C TRP A 402 -31.77 -1.54 15.56
N ASN A 403 -30.71 -0.83 15.18
CA ASN A 403 -30.34 0.44 15.78
C ASN A 403 -30.11 1.50 14.70
N TYR A 404 -30.71 2.68 14.89
CA TYR A 404 -30.60 3.79 13.95
C TYR A 404 -29.22 4.42 13.96
N VAL A 405 -28.74 4.76 12.76
CA VAL A 405 -27.50 5.53 12.53
C VAL A 405 -27.74 6.58 11.45
N GLU A 406 -27.04 7.70 11.55
CA GLU A 406 -27.01 8.76 10.54
C GLU A 406 -25.56 9.26 10.38
N LEU A 407 -25.08 9.29 9.14
CA LEU A 407 -23.71 9.65 8.78
C LEU A 407 -23.68 10.77 7.75
N ASN A 408 -23.22 11.96 8.16
CA ASN A 408 -22.97 13.07 7.27
C ASN A 408 -21.49 12.99 6.80
N PRO A 409 -21.23 12.80 5.50
CA PRO A 409 -19.87 12.63 4.99
C PRO A 409 -18.98 13.85 5.11
N GLU A 410 -19.56 15.07 5.19
CA GLU A 410 -18.80 16.29 5.41
C GLU A 410 -18.25 16.39 6.83
N ARG A 411 -18.93 15.74 7.80
CA ARG A 411 -18.49 15.71 9.20
C ARG A 411 -17.64 14.48 9.49
N TYR A 412 -18.22 13.31 9.34
CA TYR A 412 -17.55 12.00 9.48
C TYR A 412 -18.22 10.97 8.58
N PRO A 413 -17.45 10.27 7.73
CA PRO A 413 -18.04 9.26 6.83
C PRO A 413 -18.37 7.95 7.53
N CYS A 414 -17.95 7.78 8.79
CA CYS A 414 -18.12 6.53 9.53
C CYS A 414 -18.27 6.75 11.03
N HIS A 415 -18.89 5.78 11.67
CA HIS A 415 -18.75 5.50 13.09
C HIS A 415 -17.82 4.32 13.31
N ILE A 416 -16.97 4.39 14.33
CA ILE A 416 -16.19 3.26 14.83
C ILE A 416 -16.58 3.09 16.29
N PHE A 417 -17.47 2.15 16.54
CA PHE A 417 -18.04 1.90 17.86
C PHE A 417 -17.28 0.83 18.62
N SER A 418 -16.85 1.12 19.84
CA SER A 418 -16.50 0.10 20.83
C SER A 418 -17.76 -0.35 21.56
N LEU A 419 -17.95 -1.66 21.69
CA LEU A 419 -19.15 -2.28 22.26
C LEU A 419 -18.85 -2.89 23.61
N LYS A 420 -19.64 -2.56 24.64
CA LYS A 420 -19.53 -3.14 25.99
C LYS A 420 -20.89 -3.63 26.49
N PRO A 421 -20.96 -4.83 27.10
CA PRO A 421 -22.19 -5.26 27.74
C PRO A 421 -22.55 -4.28 28.86
N ILE A 422 -23.84 -4.01 29.03
CA ILE A 422 -24.37 -3.31 30.19
C ILE A 422 -24.79 -4.41 31.19
N SER A 423 -24.09 -4.43 32.31
CA SER A 423 -24.42 -5.32 33.45
C SER A 423 -25.75 -4.97 34.12
#